data_451eb5f1575059b1689e3829e9639035
#
_entry.id   451eb5f1575059b1689e3829e9639035
#
_cell.length_a   1.000
_cell.length_b   1.000
_cell.length_c   1.000
_cell.angle_alpha   90.00
_cell.angle_beta   90.00
_cell.angle_gamma   90.00
#
_symmetry.space_group_name_H-M   'P 1'
#
loop_
_entity.id
_entity.type
_entity.pdbx_description
1 polymer ?
#
loop_
_entity_poly.entity_id
_entity_poly.type
_entity_poly.pdbx_seq_one_letter_code
_entity_poly.pdbx_strand_id
1 'polypeptide(L)'
;MADTKISAGADPVTLVGTDKVPVARSASTTAYAATMTEVAAFAGTGRAPLASPVFTGDPQAPQPPVGDSDASIATTQFVTAAVATALHDVGRNLIHNSMFNIAQRGAGPFATLGTYTLDRWLLFGATDAASILQVALGDGGRAAIGDEEARLGLQNTFTGNAAAGAFHRIDQRIENVSRLAGKTVTISFYASTSSGTPKLGLNMTQSFGTGGSPSAAVQALATGNSVTLSTTWTRYSSTIALPSVAGKTLGTNNDSYTALSIYFSSGATANAGAGNIGVQSGTVNIWGVQLELGPTATPLEKLDPVTQLQQCQRFTVPDW
;
A
#
# COMPACT_ATOMS: atom_id res chain seq x y z
N MET A 1 66.96 2.86 -41.79
CA MET A 1 66.38 1.83 -40.97
C MET A 1 65.48 0.98 -41.82
N ALA A 2 65.76 -0.31 -41.94
CA ALA A 2 65.01 -1.17 -42.85
C ALA A 2 63.58 -1.34 -42.29
N ASP A 3 62.63 -1.08 -43.14
CA ASP A 3 61.21 -1.25 -42.89
C ASP A 3 60.89 -2.76 -42.82
N THR A 4 60.77 -3.34 -41.63
CA THR A 4 60.44 -4.76 -41.49
C THR A 4 58.94 -4.89 -41.76
N LYS A 5 58.56 -5.25 -42.99
CA LYS A 5 57.23 -5.67 -43.34
C LYS A 5 56.84 -6.84 -42.47
N ILE A 6 55.78 -6.73 -41.72
CA ILE A 6 55.09 -7.86 -41.11
C ILE A 6 54.49 -8.66 -42.27
N SER A 7 55.17 -9.74 -42.67
CA SER A 7 54.66 -10.65 -43.70
C SER A 7 53.52 -11.47 -43.13
N ALA A 8 52.37 -11.46 -43.81
CA ALA A 8 51.30 -12.40 -43.54
C ALA A 8 51.75 -13.80 -43.92
N GLY A 9 52.05 -14.63 -42.95
CA GLY A 9 52.36 -16.06 -43.18
C GLY A 9 52.98 -16.72 -41.97
N ALA A 10 52.22 -17.62 -41.34
CA ALA A 10 52.61 -18.77 -40.50
C ALA A 10 53.44 -18.45 -39.26
N ASP A 11 52.87 -18.27 -38.22
CA ASP A 11 52.98 -18.61 -36.83
C ASP A 11 52.40 -17.52 -35.96
N PRO A 12 51.53 -17.82 -35.02
CA PRO A 12 51.06 -16.78 -34.10
C PRO A 12 52.22 -16.33 -33.23
N VAL A 13 52.82 -15.19 -33.55
CA VAL A 13 53.82 -14.54 -32.71
C VAL A 13 53.16 -14.19 -31.41
N THR A 14 53.48 -14.85 -30.35
CA THR A 14 53.05 -14.46 -29.01
C THR A 14 53.77 -13.17 -28.64
N LEU A 15 53.04 -12.06 -28.63
CA LEU A 15 53.60 -10.77 -28.21
C LEU A 15 53.88 -10.81 -26.69
N VAL A 16 55.08 -10.39 -26.30
CA VAL A 16 55.49 -10.26 -24.90
C VAL A 16 55.49 -8.80 -24.47
N GLY A 17 55.46 -8.52 -23.17
CA GLY A 17 55.31 -7.20 -22.61
C GLY A 17 56.31 -6.12 -23.10
N THR A 18 57.45 -6.54 -23.68
CA THR A 18 58.47 -5.65 -24.24
C THR A 18 58.32 -5.40 -25.73
N ASP A 19 57.43 -6.12 -26.43
CA ASP A 19 57.20 -5.89 -27.87
C ASP A 19 56.56 -4.55 -28.09
N LYS A 20 56.92 -3.88 -29.15
CA LYS A 20 56.47 -2.53 -29.48
C LYS A 20 55.43 -2.55 -30.59
N VAL A 21 54.30 -1.92 -30.37
CA VAL A 21 53.26 -1.67 -31.39
C VAL A 21 53.32 -0.21 -31.82
N PRO A 22 53.20 0.09 -33.12
CA PRO A 22 53.13 1.48 -33.59
C PRO A 22 51.82 2.13 -33.17
N VAL A 23 51.89 3.29 -32.54
CA VAL A 23 50.72 4.07 -32.15
C VAL A 23 50.73 5.41 -32.90
N ALA A 24 49.70 5.68 -33.71
CA ALA A 24 49.52 6.96 -34.38
C ALA A 24 48.72 7.92 -33.49
N ARG A 25 49.20 9.15 -33.34
CA ARG A 25 48.43 10.26 -32.78
C ARG A 25 47.88 11.11 -33.89
N SER A 26 46.64 11.51 -33.83
CA SER A 26 45.90 12.20 -34.90
C SER A 26 46.44 13.60 -35.32
N ALA A 27 47.51 14.11 -34.71
CA ALA A 27 48.10 15.41 -35.01
C ALA A 27 49.63 15.37 -35.10
N SER A 28 50.26 14.20 -35.22
CA SER A 28 51.72 14.09 -35.27
C SER A 28 52.18 13.23 -36.46
N THR A 29 53.15 13.76 -37.23
CA THR A 29 53.81 13.02 -38.31
C THR A 29 54.85 12.02 -37.81
N THR A 30 55.10 11.96 -36.51
CA THR A 30 56.06 11.05 -35.89
C THR A 30 55.35 9.84 -35.34
N ALA A 31 55.70 8.67 -35.82
CA ALA A 31 55.20 7.38 -35.24
C ALA A 31 55.85 7.15 -33.89
N TYR A 32 55.05 6.87 -32.90
CA TYR A 32 55.52 6.43 -31.58
C TYR A 32 55.25 4.93 -31.45
N ALA A 33 56.17 4.25 -30.74
CA ALA A 33 56.01 2.85 -30.44
C ALA A 33 55.70 2.73 -28.95
N ALA A 34 54.58 2.06 -28.58
CA ALA A 34 54.26 1.69 -27.22
C ALA A 34 54.55 0.21 -27.02
N THR A 35 55.05 -0.17 -25.84
CA THR A 35 55.18 -1.55 -25.47
C THR A 35 53.80 -2.19 -25.19
N MET A 36 53.69 -3.48 -25.35
CA MET A 36 52.46 -4.21 -24.98
C MET A 36 52.06 -4.01 -23.51
N THR A 37 53.05 -3.81 -22.63
CA THR A 37 52.81 -3.46 -21.23
C THR A 37 52.14 -2.10 -21.09
N GLU A 38 52.57 -1.08 -21.85
CA GLU A 38 51.95 0.26 -21.84
C GLU A 38 50.55 0.25 -22.46
N VAL A 39 50.35 -0.54 -23.52
CA VAL A 39 49.00 -0.70 -24.12
C VAL A 39 48.05 -1.43 -23.14
N ALA A 40 48.54 -2.46 -22.48
CA ALA A 40 47.76 -3.19 -21.48
C ALA A 40 47.43 -2.31 -20.26
N ALA A 41 48.38 -1.48 -19.80
CA ALA A 41 48.15 -0.54 -18.70
C ALA A 41 47.11 0.53 -19.10
N PHE A 42 47.18 1.09 -20.32
CA PHE A 42 46.20 2.02 -20.83
C PHE A 42 44.83 1.40 -21.03
N ALA A 43 44.76 0.19 -21.57
CA ALA A 43 43.51 -0.56 -21.74
C ALA A 43 42.84 -0.97 -20.38
N GLY A 44 43.66 -1.09 -19.33
CA GLY A 44 43.18 -1.39 -17.95
C GLY A 44 42.80 -0.16 -17.14
N THR A 45 43.21 1.06 -17.55
CA THR A 45 42.85 2.28 -16.82
C THR A 45 41.37 2.61 -17.00
N GLY A 46 40.64 2.70 -15.88
CA GLY A 46 39.22 3.01 -15.88
C GLY A 46 38.28 1.80 -16.10
N ARG A 47 38.82 0.57 -16.12
CA ARG A 47 38.02 -0.66 -16.16
C ARG A 47 38.09 -1.39 -14.84
N ALA A 48 36.95 -1.92 -14.41
CA ALA A 48 36.93 -2.81 -13.24
C ALA A 48 37.70 -4.11 -13.55
N PRO A 49 38.42 -4.72 -12.56
CA PRO A 49 39.03 -6.01 -12.72
C PRO A 49 38.02 -7.07 -13.18
N LEU A 50 38.46 -8.02 -14.04
CA LEU A 50 37.60 -9.11 -14.51
C LEU A 50 37.23 -10.08 -13.35
N ALA A 51 38.06 -10.18 -12.34
CA ALA A 51 37.79 -10.98 -11.14
C ALA A 51 37.61 -10.07 -9.93
N SER A 52 36.51 -10.26 -9.20
CA SER A 52 36.17 -9.50 -7.98
C SER A 52 36.23 -7.97 -8.18
N PRO A 53 35.47 -7.41 -9.14
CA PRO A 53 35.48 -5.97 -9.36
C PRO A 53 34.96 -5.22 -8.12
N VAL A 54 35.68 -4.16 -7.72
CA VAL A 54 35.23 -3.25 -6.67
C VAL A 54 34.60 -2.04 -7.34
N PHE A 55 33.33 -1.84 -7.11
CA PHE A 55 32.60 -0.65 -7.56
C PHE A 55 32.58 0.41 -6.46
N THR A 56 32.80 1.66 -6.80
CA THR A 56 32.70 2.81 -5.90
C THR A 56 31.62 3.75 -6.41
N GLY A 57 30.98 4.50 -5.49
CA GLY A 57 29.87 5.38 -5.83
C GLY A 57 28.53 4.66 -5.86
N ASP A 58 27.67 5.00 -6.83
CA ASP A 58 26.32 4.42 -6.99
C ASP A 58 26.26 3.66 -8.35
N PRO A 59 26.74 2.38 -8.39
CA PRO A 59 26.72 1.60 -9.62
C PRO A 59 25.27 1.23 -9.99
N GLN A 60 24.89 1.44 -11.23
CA GLN A 60 23.57 1.14 -11.75
C GLN A 60 23.58 -0.16 -12.55
N ALA A 61 22.52 -0.96 -12.39
CA ALA A 61 22.26 -2.16 -13.18
C ALA A 61 20.82 -2.11 -13.75
N PRO A 62 20.55 -2.77 -14.88
CA PRO A 62 19.17 -2.95 -15.34
C PRO A 62 18.30 -3.63 -14.27
N GLN A 63 17.03 -3.23 -14.17
CA GLN A 63 16.08 -3.84 -13.24
C GLN A 63 15.79 -5.29 -13.65
N PRO A 64 16.05 -6.30 -12.81
CA PRO A 64 15.64 -7.68 -13.09
C PRO A 64 14.11 -7.81 -13.18
N PRO A 65 13.58 -8.74 -13.98
CA PRO A 65 12.15 -9.04 -14.01
C PRO A 65 11.66 -9.63 -12.69
N VAL A 66 10.36 -9.49 -12.41
CA VAL A 66 9.75 -10.10 -11.21
C VAL A 66 9.91 -11.62 -11.26
N GLY A 67 10.40 -12.20 -10.16
CA GLY A 67 10.64 -13.64 -10.06
C GLY A 67 11.99 -14.10 -10.62
N ASP A 68 12.86 -13.19 -11.00
CA ASP A 68 14.23 -13.52 -11.39
C ASP A 68 14.99 -14.21 -10.22
N SER A 69 15.63 -15.35 -10.53
CA SER A 69 16.34 -16.18 -9.56
C SER A 69 17.69 -16.63 -10.07
N ASP A 70 18.24 -15.95 -11.05
CA ASP A 70 19.56 -16.24 -11.61
C ASP A 70 20.70 -15.54 -10.84
N ALA A 71 21.89 -15.52 -11.41
CA ALA A 71 23.08 -14.89 -10.83
C ALA A 71 23.25 -13.41 -11.19
N SER A 72 22.20 -12.74 -11.68
CA SER A 72 22.25 -11.33 -12.02
C SER A 72 22.36 -10.43 -10.77
N ILE A 73 22.83 -9.18 -10.96
CA ILE A 73 22.95 -8.24 -9.85
C ILE A 73 21.56 -7.71 -9.50
N ALA A 74 21.09 -7.99 -8.28
CA ALA A 74 19.84 -7.44 -7.76
C ALA A 74 19.98 -5.93 -7.52
N THR A 75 19.10 -5.13 -8.13
CA THR A 75 19.01 -3.70 -7.84
C THR A 75 18.34 -3.47 -6.48
N THR A 76 18.59 -2.31 -5.86
CA THR A 76 17.90 -1.92 -4.61
C THR A 76 16.37 -1.94 -4.78
N GLN A 77 15.88 -1.53 -5.95
CA GLN A 77 14.45 -1.57 -6.27
C GLN A 77 13.91 -3.01 -6.32
N PHE A 78 14.65 -3.94 -6.93
CA PHE A 78 14.29 -5.36 -6.97
C PHE A 78 14.24 -5.95 -5.56
N VAL A 79 15.27 -5.72 -4.75
CA VAL A 79 15.32 -6.19 -3.36
C VAL A 79 14.18 -5.60 -2.53
N THR A 80 13.92 -4.30 -2.66
CA THR A 80 12.82 -3.63 -1.95
C THR A 80 11.47 -4.25 -2.33
N ALA A 81 11.23 -4.51 -3.61
CA ALA A 81 10.00 -5.14 -4.08
C ALA A 81 9.88 -6.59 -3.59
N ALA A 82 10.96 -7.37 -3.63
CA ALA A 82 11.01 -8.75 -3.15
C ALA A 82 10.79 -8.84 -1.63
N VAL A 83 11.45 -7.98 -0.85
CA VAL A 83 11.26 -7.88 0.60
C VAL A 83 9.84 -7.43 0.94
N ALA A 84 9.31 -6.43 0.22
CA ALA A 84 7.94 -6.01 0.35
C ALA A 84 6.97 -7.18 0.12
N THR A 85 7.22 -8.05 -0.84
CA THR A 85 6.41 -9.25 -1.09
C THR A 85 6.59 -10.30 0.01
N ALA A 86 7.81 -10.55 0.48
CA ALA A 86 8.13 -11.58 1.47
C ALA A 86 7.65 -11.25 2.90
N LEU A 87 7.62 -9.96 3.27
CA LEU A 87 7.14 -9.52 4.59
C LEU A 87 5.60 -9.49 4.69
N HIS A 88 4.89 -9.96 3.66
CA HIS A 88 3.46 -9.72 3.51
C HIS A 88 2.54 -10.83 4.03
N ASP A 89 3.07 -11.90 4.62
CA ASP A 89 2.24 -13.07 4.82
C ASP A 89 1.47 -13.18 6.13
N VAL A 90 1.75 -12.41 7.20
CA VAL A 90 0.96 -12.55 8.43
C VAL A 90 0.83 -11.24 9.23
N GLY A 91 -0.41 -10.82 9.49
CA GLY A 91 -0.73 -9.77 10.45
C GLY A 91 -0.47 -8.33 9.97
N ARG A 92 -0.31 -8.13 8.68
CA ARG A 92 -0.14 -6.81 8.07
C ARG A 92 -1.45 -6.02 8.05
N ASN A 93 -2.54 -6.67 7.69
CA ASN A 93 -3.85 -6.04 7.68
C ASN A 93 -4.37 -5.85 9.11
N LEU A 94 -4.54 -4.62 9.52
CA LEU A 94 -5.07 -4.25 10.84
C LEU A 94 -6.60 -4.32 10.91
N ILE A 95 -7.25 -4.57 9.77
CA ILE A 95 -8.72 -4.67 9.66
C ILE A 95 -9.14 -6.13 9.75
N HIS A 96 -10.00 -6.42 10.71
CA HIS A 96 -10.64 -7.72 10.85
C HIS A 96 -11.88 -7.80 9.95
N ASN A 97 -12.24 -9.00 9.51
CA ASN A 97 -13.36 -9.21 8.59
C ASN A 97 -13.27 -8.31 7.36
N SER A 98 -12.09 -8.23 6.79
CA SER A 98 -11.74 -7.35 5.67
C SER A 98 -12.48 -7.69 4.36
N MET A 99 -12.87 -8.95 4.21
CA MET A 99 -13.63 -9.48 3.07
C MET A 99 -15.12 -9.63 3.37
N PHE A 100 -15.58 -9.21 4.55
CA PHE A 100 -16.98 -9.28 4.99
C PHE A 100 -17.56 -10.69 5.02
N ASN A 101 -16.74 -11.72 5.20
CA ASN A 101 -17.14 -13.12 5.20
C ASN A 101 -17.83 -13.53 6.53
N ILE A 102 -17.60 -12.79 7.61
CA ILE A 102 -18.11 -13.09 8.94
C ILE A 102 -19.33 -12.22 9.24
N ALA A 103 -20.46 -12.84 9.50
CA ALA A 103 -21.75 -12.19 9.77
C ALA A 103 -22.50 -12.93 10.88
N GLN A 104 -21.94 -12.99 12.09
CA GLN A 104 -22.51 -13.72 13.23
C GLN A 104 -23.88 -13.17 13.68
N ARG A 105 -24.16 -11.90 13.37
CA ARG A 105 -25.46 -11.24 13.61
C ARG A 105 -26.43 -11.38 12.43
N GLY A 106 -26.08 -12.19 11.42
CA GLY A 106 -26.82 -12.32 10.16
C GLY A 106 -26.30 -11.39 9.06
N ALA A 107 -26.86 -11.57 7.87
CA ALA A 107 -26.45 -10.82 6.66
C ALA A 107 -27.04 -9.40 6.57
N GLY A 108 -27.89 -8.99 7.50
CA GLY A 108 -28.62 -7.73 7.46
C GLY A 108 -30.03 -7.88 6.87
N PRO A 109 -30.74 -6.77 6.53
CA PRO A 109 -30.26 -5.38 6.55
C PRO A 109 -30.09 -4.81 7.97
N PHE A 110 -29.03 -4.04 8.17
CA PHE A 110 -28.78 -3.30 9.40
C PHE A 110 -28.97 -1.80 9.11
N ALA A 111 -29.91 -1.15 9.80
CA ALA A 111 -30.25 0.25 9.60
C ALA A 111 -30.10 1.12 10.84
N THR A 112 -29.87 0.53 12.02
CA THR A 112 -29.75 1.27 13.28
C THR A 112 -28.38 1.90 13.41
N LEU A 113 -28.31 3.23 13.40
CA LEU A 113 -27.07 3.98 13.62
C LEU A 113 -26.55 3.73 15.06
N GLY A 114 -25.24 3.69 15.21
CA GLY A 114 -24.57 3.42 16.48
C GLY A 114 -24.46 1.93 16.81
N THR A 115 -24.80 1.02 15.91
CA THR A 115 -24.74 -0.42 16.14
C THR A 115 -23.74 -1.14 15.23
N TYR A 116 -23.21 -2.27 15.72
CA TYR A 116 -22.39 -3.16 14.89
C TYR A 116 -23.29 -3.92 13.90
N THR A 117 -22.80 -4.00 12.66
CA THR A 117 -23.46 -4.66 11.52
C THR A 117 -22.81 -6.01 11.22
N LEU A 118 -22.13 -6.15 10.09
CA LEU A 118 -21.21 -7.27 9.85
C LEU A 118 -20.09 -7.19 10.88
N ASP A 119 -19.58 -8.35 11.31
CA ASP A 119 -18.64 -8.42 12.43
C ASP A 119 -17.51 -7.40 12.33
N ARG A 120 -17.25 -6.70 13.43
CA ARG A 120 -16.27 -5.62 13.58
C ARG A 120 -16.64 -4.28 12.93
N TRP A 121 -17.64 -4.22 12.05
CA TRP A 121 -18.04 -3.01 11.37
C TRP A 121 -19.21 -2.32 12.08
N LEU A 122 -18.97 -1.10 12.54
CA LEU A 122 -19.93 -0.25 13.22
C LEU A 122 -20.57 0.71 12.20
N LEU A 123 -21.89 0.68 12.06
CA LEU A 123 -22.62 1.73 11.35
C LEU A 123 -22.79 2.92 12.28
N PHE A 124 -22.17 4.03 11.95
CA PHE A 124 -22.20 5.22 12.78
C PHE A 124 -22.65 6.45 12.01
N GLY A 125 -23.50 7.28 12.63
CA GLY A 125 -24.02 8.45 11.94
C GLY A 125 -25.07 9.22 12.74
N ALA A 126 -25.62 10.23 12.11
CA ALA A 126 -26.70 11.05 12.63
C ALA A 126 -27.62 11.48 11.47
N THR A 127 -28.91 11.25 11.59
CA THR A 127 -30.01 11.67 10.72
C THR A 127 -30.03 11.13 9.29
N ASP A 128 -28.91 10.68 8.72
CA ASP A 128 -28.90 9.99 7.45
C ASP A 128 -29.58 8.63 7.55
N ALA A 129 -30.27 8.19 6.49
CA ALA A 129 -30.75 6.81 6.41
C ALA A 129 -29.68 5.94 5.75
N ALA A 130 -29.43 4.77 6.35
CA ALA A 130 -28.46 3.81 5.81
C ALA A 130 -28.96 2.38 6.01
N SER A 131 -28.55 1.49 5.13
CA SER A 131 -28.84 0.03 5.21
C SER A 131 -27.62 -0.75 4.78
N ILE A 132 -27.04 -1.48 5.71
CA ILE A 132 -25.87 -2.35 5.47
C ILE A 132 -26.34 -3.78 5.27
N LEU A 133 -25.84 -4.42 4.22
CA LEU A 133 -26.10 -5.82 3.87
C LEU A 133 -24.78 -6.53 3.58
N GLN A 134 -24.70 -7.81 3.93
CA GLN A 134 -23.77 -8.73 3.30
C GLN A 134 -24.40 -9.23 2.00
N VAL A 135 -23.71 -9.07 0.88
CA VAL A 135 -24.21 -9.43 -0.45
C VAL A 135 -23.27 -10.38 -1.17
N ALA A 136 -23.84 -11.28 -1.98
CA ALA A 136 -23.05 -12.09 -2.88
C ALA A 136 -22.58 -11.23 -4.07
N LEU A 137 -21.29 -11.31 -4.39
CA LEU A 137 -20.70 -10.55 -5.50
C LEU A 137 -20.85 -11.24 -6.84
N GLY A 138 -21.15 -12.55 -6.85
CA GLY A 138 -21.32 -13.36 -8.05
C GLY A 138 -20.05 -13.48 -8.90
N ASP A 139 -20.16 -14.16 -10.04
CA ASP A 139 -19.03 -14.40 -10.95
C ASP A 139 -18.51 -13.10 -11.58
N GLY A 140 -19.43 -12.19 -11.94
CA GLY A 140 -19.07 -10.89 -12.50
C GLY A 140 -18.27 -10.01 -11.53
N GLY A 141 -18.62 -10.01 -10.26
CA GLY A 141 -17.88 -9.29 -9.22
C GLY A 141 -16.49 -9.87 -9.01
N ARG A 142 -16.38 -11.20 -8.90
CA ARG A 142 -15.07 -11.89 -8.77
C ARG A 142 -14.16 -11.60 -9.96
N ALA A 143 -14.68 -11.75 -11.18
CA ALA A 143 -13.92 -11.47 -12.39
C ALA A 143 -13.46 -9.99 -12.47
N ALA A 144 -14.32 -9.06 -12.10
CA ALA A 144 -13.99 -7.63 -12.11
C ALA A 144 -12.96 -7.22 -11.04
N ILE A 145 -13.00 -7.87 -9.88
CA ILE A 145 -12.01 -7.70 -8.81
C ILE A 145 -10.70 -8.43 -9.15
N GLY A 146 -10.77 -9.52 -9.91
CA GLY A 146 -9.65 -10.40 -10.22
C GLY A 146 -9.28 -11.32 -9.05
N ASP A 147 -10.26 -11.70 -8.22
CA ASP A 147 -10.05 -12.52 -7.04
C ASP A 147 -11.21 -13.50 -6.81
N GLU A 148 -10.90 -14.79 -6.84
CA GLU A 148 -11.91 -15.87 -6.69
C GLU A 148 -12.49 -15.96 -5.27
N GLU A 149 -11.83 -15.39 -4.26
CA GLU A 149 -12.36 -15.31 -2.90
C GLU A 149 -13.32 -14.14 -2.66
N ALA A 150 -13.48 -13.25 -3.64
CA ALA A 150 -14.42 -12.14 -3.59
C ALA A 150 -15.87 -12.64 -3.77
N ARG A 151 -16.34 -13.48 -2.84
CA ARG A 151 -17.67 -14.10 -2.90
C ARG A 151 -18.75 -13.26 -2.22
N LEU A 152 -18.40 -12.65 -1.10
CA LEU A 152 -19.28 -11.82 -0.29
C LEU A 152 -18.68 -10.44 -0.15
N GLY A 153 -19.51 -9.42 -0.04
CA GLY A 153 -19.09 -8.05 0.17
C GLY A 153 -20.07 -7.29 1.05
N LEU A 154 -19.69 -6.08 1.45
CA LEU A 154 -20.57 -5.15 2.12
C LEU A 154 -21.27 -4.29 1.06
N GLN A 155 -22.60 -4.23 1.11
CA GLN A 155 -23.39 -3.24 0.38
C GLN A 155 -23.96 -2.23 1.36
N ASN A 156 -23.80 -0.95 1.07
CA ASN A 156 -24.41 0.15 1.79
C ASN A 156 -25.33 0.94 0.87
N THR A 157 -26.63 0.92 1.14
CA THR A 157 -27.61 1.80 0.50
C THR A 157 -27.93 2.93 1.45
N PHE A 158 -27.85 4.18 0.98
CA PHE A 158 -27.95 5.33 1.85
C PHE A 158 -28.65 6.52 1.19
N THR A 159 -29.29 7.31 2.04
CA THR A 159 -29.91 8.58 1.68
C THR A 159 -29.39 9.65 2.64
N GLY A 160 -28.63 10.58 2.12
CA GLY A 160 -28.11 11.71 2.89
C GLY A 160 -29.19 12.71 3.22
N ASN A 161 -29.07 13.35 4.37
CA ASN A 161 -29.96 14.37 4.87
C ASN A 161 -29.28 15.75 4.79
N ALA A 162 -30.06 16.80 4.41
CA ALA A 162 -29.53 18.14 4.26
C ALA A 162 -29.24 18.87 5.59
N ALA A 163 -29.63 18.31 6.74
CA ALA A 163 -29.32 18.90 8.05
C ALA A 163 -27.78 19.05 8.24
N ALA A 164 -27.35 20.15 8.82
CA ALA A 164 -25.94 20.47 8.96
C ALA A 164 -25.16 19.38 9.73
N GLY A 165 -25.77 18.77 10.73
CA GLY A 165 -25.19 17.69 11.53
C GLY A 165 -25.40 16.28 10.99
N ALA A 166 -26.02 16.13 9.82
CA ALA A 166 -26.27 14.82 9.21
C ALA A 166 -24.97 14.20 8.70
N PHE A 167 -24.78 12.91 8.92
CA PHE A 167 -23.72 12.12 8.32
C PHE A 167 -23.94 10.63 8.56
N HIS A 168 -23.32 9.78 7.74
CA HIS A 168 -23.09 8.40 8.13
C HIS A 168 -21.81 7.84 7.54
N ARG A 169 -21.28 6.85 8.23
CA ARG A 169 -20.03 6.16 7.92
C ARG A 169 -20.03 4.76 8.49
N ILE A 170 -19.11 3.96 8.04
CA ILE A 170 -18.74 2.71 8.72
C ILE A 170 -17.38 2.90 9.38
N ASP A 171 -17.28 2.38 10.59
CA ASP A 171 -16.05 2.46 11.39
C ASP A 171 -15.55 1.07 11.74
N GLN A 172 -14.23 0.91 11.79
CA GLN A 172 -13.61 -0.18 12.52
C GLN A 172 -12.58 0.34 13.50
N ARG A 173 -12.72 -0.05 14.77
CA ARG A 173 -11.86 0.38 15.87
C ARG A 173 -10.68 -0.56 16.04
N ILE A 174 -9.48 -0.01 16.12
CA ILE A 174 -8.21 -0.68 16.41
C ILE A 174 -7.82 -0.26 17.83
N GLU A 175 -7.75 -1.22 18.73
CA GLU A 175 -7.44 -0.98 20.14
C GLU A 175 -6.08 -0.33 20.33
N ASN A 176 -5.99 0.48 21.40
CA ASN A 176 -4.82 1.23 21.82
C ASN A 176 -4.40 2.31 20.80
N VAL A 177 -4.79 3.55 21.11
CA VAL A 177 -4.49 4.73 20.30
C VAL A 177 -3.00 4.92 20.02
N SER A 178 -2.12 4.45 20.91
CA SER A 178 -0.66 4.58 20.75
C SER A 178 -0.08 3.65 19.69
N ARG A 179 -0.79 2.58 19.32
CA ARG A 179 -0.31 1.56 18.37
C ARG A 179 0.09 2.14 17.01
N LEU A 180 -0.68 3.10 16.53
CA LEU A 180 -0.51 3.71 15.20
C LEU A 180 -0.06 5.19 15.29
N ALA A 181 0.10 5.73 16.48
CA ALA A 181 0.45 7.14 16.69
C ALA A 181 1.80 7.50 16.05
N GLY A 182 1.86 8.63 15.38
CA GLY A 182 3.05 9.11 14.69
C GLY A 182 3.47 8.31 13.46
N LYS A 183 2.62 7.38 12.99
CA LYS A 183 2.92 6.52 11.84
C LYS A 183 2.10 6.93 10.62
N THR A 184 2.63 6.66 9.44
CA THR A 184 1.86 6.67 8.20
C THR A 184 1.27 5.28 7.97
N VAL A 185 -0.01 5.24 7.64
CA VAL A 185 -0.73 4.03 7.26
C VAL A 185 -1.31 4.20 5.87
N THR A 186 -1.52 3.09 5.18
CA THR A 186 -2.21 3.04 3.90
C THR A 186 -3.50 2.24 4.06
N ILE A 187 -4.62 2.84 3.65
CA ILE A 187 -5.88 2.13 3.44
C ILE A 187 -6.00 1.75 1.97
N SER A 188 -6.42 0.53 1.69
CA SER A 188 -6.82 0.10 0.35
C SER A 188 -8.06 -0.79 0.40
N PHE A 189 -8.88 -0.73 -0.63
CA PHE A 189 -10.12 -1.51 -0.74
C PHE A 189 -10.60 -1.54 -2.18
N TYR A 190 -11.43 -2.50 -2.51
CA TYR A 190 -12.19 -2.50 -3.77
C TYR A 190 -13.57 -1.94 -3.51
N ALA A 191 -14.06 -1.09 -4.41
CA ALA A 191 -15.42 -0.57 -4.34
C ALA A 191 -16.03 -0.35 -5.72
N SER A 192 -17.36 -0.39 -5.77
CA SER A 192 -18.17 0.00 -6.91
C SER A 192 -19.44 0.69 -6.45
N THR A 193 -20.08 1.45 -7.31
CA THR A 193 -21.41 2.03 -7.06
C THR A 193 -22.42 1.49 -8.08
N SER A 194 -23.69 1.44 -7.70
CA SER A 194 -24.76 1.04 -8.62
C SER A 194 -25.03 2.08 -9.73
N SER A 195 -24.75 3.35 -9.44
CA SER A 195 -24.93 4.47 -10.39
C SER A 195 -24.20 5.72 -9.92
N GLY A 196 -23.96 6.66 -10.83
CA GLY A 196 -23.31 7.92 -10.54
C GLY A 196 -21.83 7.79 -10.17
N THR A 197 -21.31 8.82 -9.52
CA THR A 197 -19.91 8.91 -9.08
C THR A 197 -19.84 9.43 -7.63
N PRO A 198 -20.46 8.72 -6.65
CA PRO A 198 -20.39 9.16 -5.26
C PRO A 198 -18.95 9.13 -4.76
N LYS A 199 -18.70 9.90 -3.71
CA LYS A 199 -17.38 9.95 -3.07
C LYS A 199 -17.40 9.19 -1.75
N LEU A 200 -16.30 8.57 -1.41
CA LEU A 200 -16.05 8.06 -0.05
C LEU A 200 -15.01 8.94 0.63
N GLY A 201 -15.36 9.48 1.78
CA GLY A 201 -14.43 10.19 2.63
C GLY A 201 -13.67 9.22 3.52
N LEU A 202 -12.36 9.39 3.64
CA LEU A 202 -11.49 8.48 4.37
C LEU A 202 -10.78 9.25 5.48
N ASN A 203 -10.97 8.84 6.72
CA ASN A 203 -10.20 9.36 7.83
C ASN A 203 -9.88 8.31 8.89
N MET A 204 -8.99 8.67 9.80
CA MET A 204 -8.77 7.96 11.04
C MET A 204 -8.96 8.90 12.22
N THR A 205 -9.67 8.42 13.25
CA THR A 205 -9.92 9.17 14.47
C THR A 205 -9.17 8.51 15.62
N GLN A 206 -8.28 9.25 16.26
CA GLN A 206 -7.63 8.86 17.51
C GLN A 206 -8.55 9.25 18.69
N SER A 207 -9.06 8.27 19.42
CA SER A 207 -9.82 8.44 20.66
C SER A 207 -8.93 8.09 21.84
N PHE A 208 -8.82 8.99 22.77
CA PHE A 208 -7.93 8.83 23.93
C PHE A 208 -8.60 8.07 25.09
N GLY A 209 -9.79 7.50 24.86
CA GLY A 209 -10.52 6.69 25.84
C GLY A 209 -11.46 7.52 26.71
N THR A 210 -11.93 6.89 27.78
CA THR A 210 -12.86 7.47 28.76
C THR A 210 -12.32 7.42 30.17
N GLY A 211 -12.96 8.17 31.10
CA GLY A 211 -12.51 8.32 32.48
C GLY A 211 -11.31 9.26 32.63
N GLY A 212 -11.19 9.94 33.77
CA GLY A 212 -10.01 10.74 34.13
C GLY A 212 -9.74 11.98 33.24
N SER A 213 -10.71 12.53 32.53
CA SER A 213 -10.55 13.72 31.66
C SER A 213 -9.53 13.53 30.53
N PRO A 214 -9.74 12.58 29.60
CA PRO A 214 -8.84 12.39 28.47
C PRO A 214 -8.88 13.56 27.50
N SER A 215 -7.83 13.69 26.68
CA SER A 215 -7.77 14.66 25.60
C SER A 215 -8.90 14.45 24.60
N ALA A 216 -9.36 15.53 23.96
CA ALA A 216 -10.32 15.43 22.86
C ALA A 216 -9.78 14.60 21.71
N ALA A 217 -10.67 13.86 21.03
CA ALA A 217 -10.32 13.05 19.88
C ALA A 217 -9.69 13.87 18.75
N VAL A 218 -8.76 13.27 18.02
CA VAL A 218 -8.05 13.91 16.91
C VAL A 218 -8.33 13.13 15.62
N GLN A 219 -8.66 13.86 14.55
CA GLN A 219 -8.88 13.29 13.23
C GLN A 219 -7.69 13.51 12.31
N ALA A 220 -7.35 12.51 11.51
CA ALA A 220 -6.39 12.57 10.43
C ALA A 220 -7.06 12.14 9.13
N LEU A 221 -7.01 13.01 8.13
CA LEU A 221 -7.60 12.76 6.81
C LEU A 221 -6.63 12.00 5.91
N ALA A 222 -7.19 11.19 5.03
CA ALA A 222 -6.45 10.55 3.96
C ALA A 222 -5.89 11.58 2.97
N THR A 223 -4.77 11.25 2.34
CA THR A 223 -4.22 12.05 1.23
C THR A 223 -5.27 12.13 0.11
N GLY A 224 -5.58 13.34 -0.34
CA GLY A 224 -6.68 13.60 -1.27
C GLY A 224 -8.06 13.66 -0.61
N ASN A 225 -8.18 13.41 0.69
CA ASN A 225 -9.37 13.51 1.54
C ASN A 225 -10.49 12.51 1.19
N SER A 226 -10.76 12.25 -0.08
CA SER A 226 -11.82 11.35 -0.54
C SER A 226 -11.44 10.66 -1.86
N VAL A 227 -12.13 9.56 -2.16
CA VAL A 227 -12.04 8.87 -3.44
C VAL A 227 -13.39 8.95 -4.18
N THR A 228 -13.35 9.18 -5.49
CA THR A 228 -14.54 9.17 -6.34
C THR A 228 -14.74 7.79 -6.91
N LEU A 229 -15.92 7.21 -6.71
CA LEU A 229 -16.22 5.85 -7.15
C LEU A 229 -16.67 5.80 -8.61
N SER A 230 -16.53 4.63 -9.21
CA SER A 230 -17.09 4.27 -10.51
C SER A 230 -18.07 3.10 -10.38
N THR A 231 -18.83 2.83 -11.42
CA THR A 231 -19.76 1.69 -11.47
C THR A 231 -19.05 0.36 -11.66
N THR A 232 -17.80 0.38 -12.08
CA THR A 232 -16.94 -0.81 -12.16
C THR A 232 -16.16 -1.01 -10.87
N TRP A 233 -15.98 -2.27 -10.46
CA TRP A 233 -15.12 -2.60 -9.34
C TRP A 233 -13.70 -2.07 -9.59
N THR A 234 -13.24 -1.21 -8.72
CA THR A 234 -11.92 -0.57 -8.80
C THR A 234 -11.25 -0.64 -7.44
N ARG A 235 -9.95 -0.90 -7.43
CA ARG A 235 -9.15 -0.82 -6.22
C ARG A 235 -8.75 0.63 -5.96
N TYR A 236 -9.12 1.13 -4.80
CA TYR A 236 -8.74 2.46 -4.31
C TYR A 236 -7.71 2.34 -3.21
N SER A 237 -6.81 3.29 -3.12
CA SER A 237 -5.88 3.40 -2.00
C SER A 237 -5.58 4.84 -1.65
N SER A 238 -5.29 5.09 -0.37
CA SER A 238 -4.86 6.40 0.12
C SER A 238 -4.04 6.25 1.39
N THR A 239 -3.17 7.22 1.66
CA THR A 239 -2.33 7.25 2.87
C THR A 239 -2.89 8.22 3.90
N ILE A 240 -2.66 7.91 5.17
CA ILE A 240 -3.05 8.74 6.31
C ILE A 240 -1.85 8.86 7.24
N ALA A 241 -1.38 10.08 7.49
CA ALA A 241 -0.36 10.35 8.49
C ALA A 241 -1.03 10.61 9.85
N LEU A 242 -0.84 9.71 10.79
CA LEU A 242 -1.44 9.81 12.11
C LEU A 242 -0.59 10.70 13.02
N PRO A 243 -1.19 11.66 13.73
CA PRO A 243 -0.48 12.49 14.70
C PRO A 243 0.12 11.66 15.84
N SER A 244 1.19 12.18 16.44
CA SER A 244 1.73 11.65 17.69
C SER A 244 0.72 11.86 18.83
N VAL A 245 0.74 10.94 19.80
CA VAL A 245 0.00 11.10 21.08
C VAL A 245 0.80 11.80 22.16
N ALA A 246 1.99 12.28 21.83
CA ALA A 246 2.80 13.07 22.77
C ALA A 246 2.01 14.30 23.28
N GLY A 247 2.04 14.53 24.59
CA GLY A 247 1.28 15.61 25.22
C GLY A 247 -0.24 15.38 25.33
N LYS A 248 -0.75 14.18 24.98
CA LYS A 248 -2.15 13.81 25.17
C LYS A 248 -2.34 13.05 26.48
N THR A 249 -3.47 13.31 27.13
CA THR A 249 -3.92 12.58 28.32
C THR A 249 -4.78 11.40 27.88
N LEU A 250 -4.39 10.19 28.28
CA LEU A 250 -5.18 8.97 28.08
C LEU A 250 -6.24 8.83 29.16
N GLY A 251 -7.40 8.29 28.80
CA GLY A 251 -8.44 7.91 29.73
C GLY A 251 -7.99 6.77 30.66
N THR A 252 -8.66 6.66 31.81
CA THR A 252 -8.34 5.66 32.84
C THR A 252 -8.99 4.30 32.62
N ASN A 253 -9.92 4.19 31.66
CA ASN A 253 -10.69 2.95 31.43
C ASN A 253 -10.04 1.98 30.43
N ASN A 254 -8.83 2.29 29.95
CA ASN A 254 -8.08 1.46 28.97
C ASN A 254 -8.86 1.15 27.66
N ASP A 255 -9.76 2.04 27.27
CA ASP A 255 -10.66 1.91 26.14
C ASP A 255 -10.28 2.84 24.95
N SER A 256 -9.03 3.32 24.94
CA SER A 256 -8.51 4.14 23.85
C SER A 256 -8.36 3.34 22.55
N TYR A 257 -8.64 3.97 21.42
CA TYR A 257 -8.57 3.32 20.11
C TYR A 257 -8.24 4.32 18.98
N THR A 258 -7.84 3.78 17.84
CA THR A 258 -7.85 4.49 16.56
C THR A 258 -8.92 3.87 15.66
N ALA A 259 -9.86 4.67 15.18
CA ALA A 259 -10.91 4.18 14.27
C ALA A 259 -10.58 4.53 12.83
N LEU A 260 -10.62 3.55 11.92
CA LEU A 260 -10.77 3.78 10.50
C LEU A 260 -12.23 4.13 10.23
N SER A 261 -12.47 5.25 9.53
CA SER A 261 -13.79 5.74 9.15
C SER A 261 -13.92 5.90 7.65
N ILE A 262 -14.94 5.29 7.06
CA ILE A 262 -15.32 5.42 5.66
C ILE A 262 -16.67 6.14 5.62
N TYR A 263 -16.68 7.40 5.23
CA TYR A 263 -17.87 8.24 5.13
C TYR A 263 -18.55 8.07 3.78
N PHE A 264 -19.87 8.02 3.79
CA PHE A 264 -20.71 7.90 2.59
C PHE A 264 -21.52 9.17 2.30
N SER A 265 -21.84 9.96 3.31
CA SER A 265 -22.54 11.25 3.18
C SER A 265 -22.21 12.12 4.38
N SER A 266 -22.25 13.43 4.20
CA SER A 266 -21.96 14.37 5.27
C SER A 266 -22.60 15.74 5.04
N GLY A 267 -23.34 16.21 6.04
CA GLY A 267 -23.78 17.60 6.16
C GLY A 267 -22.63 18.53 6.56
N ALA A 268 -22.90 19.83 6.55
CA ALA A 268 -21.89 20.87 6.66
C ALA A 268 -20.96 20.75 7.89
N THR A 269 -21.50 20.32 9.05
CA THR A 269 -20.74 20.26 10.31
C THR A 269 -19.65 19.19 10.29
N ALA A 270 -19.93 18.00 9.71
CA ALA A 270 -18.96 16.91 9.66
C ALA A 270 -18.15 16.88 8.36
N ASN A 271 -18.47 17.77 7.40
CA ASN A 271 -17.97 17.67 6.03
C ASN A 271 -16.45 17.78 5.92
N ALA A 272 -15.81 18.63 6.69
CA ALA A 272 -14.34 18.72 6.70
C ALA A 272 -13.69 17.39 7.15
N GLY A 273 -14.20 16.76 8.22
CA GLY A 273 -13.73 15.46 8.71
C GLY A 273 -14.09 14.29 7.78
N ALA A 274 -15.13 14.46 6.95
CA ALA A 274 -15.54 13.50 5.93
C ALA A 274 -14.83 13.69 4.57
N GLY A 275 -13.79 14.51 4.49
CA GLY A 275 -13.07 14.75 3.24
C GLY A 275 -13.82 15.59 2.21
N ASN A 276 -14.76 16.41 2.65
CA ASN A 276 -15.58 17.32 1.83
C ASN A 276 -16.43 16.60 0.76
N ILE A 277 -16.99 15.45 1.12
CA ILE A 277 -17.83 14.66 0.20
C ILE A 277 -19.23 15.25 0.00
N GLY A 278 -19.71 16.04 0.96
CA GLY A 278 -21.05 16.62 0.94
C GLY A 278 -22.17 15.62 1.19
N VAL A 279 -23.40 16.12 1.10
CA VAL A 279 -24.63 15.30 1.17
C VAL A 279 -24.79 14.56 -0.15
N GLN A 280 -24.92 13.24 -0.07
CA GLN A 280 -25.12 12.38 -1.24
C GLN A 280 -25.94 11.14 -0.88
N SER A 281 -26.47 10.46 -1.90
CA SER A 281 -27.29 9.26 -1.77
C SER A 281 -26.84 8.23 -2.81
N GLY A 282 -27.01 6.95 -2.53
CA GLY A 282 -26.63 5.91 -3.47
C GLY A 282 -26.53 4.52 -2.86
N THR A 283 -26.02 3.59 -3.67
CA THR A 283 -25.68 2.24 -3.22
C THR A 283 -24.22 1.97 -3.59
N VAL A 284 -23.42 1.63 -2.61
CA VAL A 284 -22.00 1.36 -2.73
C VAL A 284 -21.70 -0.05 -2.24
N ASN A 285 -20.91 -0.77 -3.00
CA ASN A 285 -20.38 -2.07 -2.61
C ASN A 285 -18.89 -1.94 -2.27
N ILE A 286 -18.45 -2.64 -1.21
CA ILE A 286 -17.05 -2.63 -0.73
C ILE A 286 -16.59 -4.07 -0.50
N TRP A 287 -15.32 -4.34 -0.85
CA TRP A 287 -14.64 -5.60 -0.59
C TRP A 287 -13.14 -5.41 -0.35
N GLY A 288 -12.54 -6.31 0.44
CA GLY A 288 -11.09 -6.40 0.58
C GLY A 288 -10.46 -5.16 1.21
N VAL A 289 -11.02 -4.69 2.34
CA VAL A 289 -10.49 -3.53 3.07
C VAL A 289 -9.21 -3.91 3.80
N GLN A 290 -8.13 -3.19 3.51
CA GLN A 290 -6.83 -3.36 4.16
C GLN A 290 -6.33 -2.04 4.71
N LEU A 291 -5.87 -2.06 5.95
CA LEU A 291 -5.13 -0.98 6.59
C LEU A 291 -3.78 -1.51 7.02
N GLU A 292 -2.72 -0.94 6.53
CA GLU A 292 -1.36 -1.41 6.75
C GLU A 292 -0.40 -0.27 7.08
N LEU A 293 0.71 -0.58 7.75
CA LEU A 293 1.75 0.40 8.04
C LEU A 293 2.55 0.71 6.77
N GLY A 294 2.92 1.98 6.62
CA GLY A 294 3.73 2.45 5.50
C GLY A 294 2.92 3.20 4.43
N PRO A 295 3.60 3.77 3.42
CA PRO A 295 2.98 4.66 2.44
C PRO A 295 2.50 3.93 1.16
N THR A 296 2.60 2.61 1.08
CA THR A 296 2.32 1.84 -0.14
C THR A 296 1.26 0.79 0.12
N ALA A 297 0.25 0.74 -0.76
CA ALA A 297 -0.76 -0.32 -0.75
C ALA A 297 -0.20 -1.61 -1.37
N THR A 298 -0.21 -2.67 -0.59
CA THR A 298 0.25 -4.00 -1.01
C THR A 298 -0.94 -4.90 -1.41
N PRO A 299 -0.75 -6.08 -2.01
CA PRO A 299 -1.83 -7.03 -2.24
C PRO A 299 -2.62 -7.33 -0.98
N LEU A 300 -3.93 -7.61 -1.12
CA LEU A 300 -4.79 -7.92 0.02
C LEU A 300 -4.25 -9.13 0.80
N GLU A 301 -4.02 -8.94 2.10
CA GLU A 301 -3.73 -10.04 3.01
C GLU A 301 -5.00 -10.84 3.28
N LYS A 302 -4.94 -12.12 3.03
CA LYS A 302 -6.02 -13.06 3.27
C LYS A 302 -5.65 -13.96 4.43
N LEU A 303 -6.41 -13.86 5.50
CA LEU A 303 -6.28 -14.73 6.65
C LEU A 303 -7.17 -15.96 6.46
N ASP A 304 -6.75 -17.08 7.03
CA ASP A 304 -7.60 -18.26 7.04
C ASP A 304 -8.93 -17.99 7.79
N PRO A 305 -10.04 -18.64 7.38
CA PRO A 305 -11.37 -18.36 7.94
C PRO A 305 -11.49 -18.58 9.46
N VAL A 306 -10.73 -19.53 10.01
CA VAL A 306 -10.74 -19.80 11.47
C VAL A 306 -10.11 -18.65 12.22
N THR A 307 -8.97 -18.18 11.78
CA THR A 307 -8.26 -17.01 12.35
C THR A 307 -9.14 -15.76 12.27
N GLN A 308 -9.78 -15.50 11.12
CA GLN A 308 -10.71 -14.37 10.98
C GLN A 308 -11.88 -14.46 11.97
N LEU A 309 -12.49 -15.64 12.10
CA LEU A 309 -13.58 -15.86 13.02
C LEU A 309 -13.16 -15.63 14.48
N GLN A 310 -12.02 -16.16 14.91
CA GLN A 310 -11.48 -15.94 16.25
C GLN A 310 -11.22 -14.46 16.55
N GLN A 311 -10.66 -13.72 15.58
CA GLN A 311 -10.46 -12.27 15.69
C GLN A 311 -11.80 -11.53 15.87
N CYS A 312 -12.84 -11.94 15.16
CA CYS A 312 -14.17 -11.36 15.31
C CYS A 312 -14.82 -11.72 16.63
N GLN A 313 -14.76 -12.99 17.06
CA GLN A 313 -15.35 -13.49 18.30
C GLN A 313 -14.81 -12.79 19.55
N ARG A 314 -13.55 -12.39 19.56
CA ARG A 314 -12.99 -11.59 20.65
C ARG A 314 -13.80 -10.32 20.97
N PHE A 315 -14.55 -9.79 20.00
CA PHE A 315 -15.32 -8.56 20.12
C PHE A 315 -16.85 -8.78 20.05
N THR A 316 -17.27 -10.03 19.97
CA THR A 316 -18.68 -10.41 19.89
C THR A 316 -19.10 -11.26 21.11
N VAL A 317 -18.40 -11.11 22.24
CA VAL A 317 -18.82 -11.78 23.47
C VAL A 317 -20.26 -11.36 23.75
N PRO A 318 -21.23 -12.29 23.79
CA PRO A 318 -22.57 -11.96 24.23
C PRO A 318 -22.46 -11.44 25.66
N ASP A 319 -23.10 -10.33 25.97
CA ASP A 319 -23.41 -9.96 27.33
C ASP A 319 -24.29 -11.10 27.90
N TRP A 320 -23.69 -11.97 28.72
CA TRP A 320 -24.40 -12.99 29.50
C TRP A 320 -25.03 -12.38 30.75
#